data_874515bfd1dd8c25b0570213024a6a08
#
_entry.id   874515bfd1dd8c25b0570213024a6a08
#
_cell.length_a   1.000
_cell.length_b   1.000
_cell.length_c   1.000
_cell.angle_alpha   90.00
_cell.angle_beta   90.00
_cell.angle_gamma   90.00
#
_symmetry.space_group_name_H-M   'P 1'
#
loop_
_entity.id
_entity.type
_entity.pdbx_description
1 polymer ?
#
loop_
_entity_poly.entity_id
_entity_poly.type
_entity_poly.pdbx_seq_one_letter_code
_entity_poly.pdbx_strand_id
1 'polypeptide(L)'
;MGFPKPARTELPLQYFLENEHHSLMEIFHWVANLAGSVYTDTTVVVPPEAAYSSVLVSRTHRLSQEFLLNFKRSSLDLGLPLGVSGYFIFPARSSLALRQLSEEEDQDNPDQIIKLPPYRNVNASLGVTIRARRSLRQFTGKTMPLRELSTILFYGNGVTGDMAMISEEDDPQWPQHSLGAPEVDKTRAASSGGGLNPISLYLVIQNVEKLEDGIYIYLPFDHSLKKVMAFNEQKRKEHLALSLSWGPNVEPAKANLAIYYVYTVYENSRKYGDMGLIFAVVEAGEIAAHIHLICTATKVGSSDNGGWEKVQTERFLGIDGLSKQLVHATVIGML
;
A
#
# COMPACT_ATOMS: atom_id res chain seq x y z
N MET A 1 -33.72 0.76 7.46
CA MET A 1 -34.73 -0.22 7.02
C MET A 1 -34.06 -1.04 5.92
N GLY A 2 -34.07 -2.38 6.04
CA GLY A 2 -33.57 -3.24 4.96
C GLY A 2 -34.60 -3.28 3.84
N PHE A 3 -34.17 -3.30 2.60
CA PHE A 3 -35.05 -3.53 1.48
C PHE A 3 -35.70 -4.90 1.62
N PRO A 4 -37.02 -5.05 1.36
CA PRO A 4 -37.64 -6.36 1.32
C PRO A 4 -36.93 -7.17 0.24
N LYS A 5 -36.58 -8.41 0.51
CA LYS A 5 -36.10 -9.33 -0.52
C LYS A 5 -37.22 -9.52 -1.55
N PRO A 6 -37.10 -8.99 -2.76
CA PRO A 6 -38.04 -9.34 -3.82
C PRO A 6 -37.85 -10.82 -4.14
N ALA A 7 -38.92 -11.48 -4.50
CA ALA A 7 -38.81 -12.81 -5.06
C ALA A 7 -37.93 -12.72 -6.32
N ARG A 8 -37.06 -13.72 -6.53
CA ARG A 8 -36.11 -13.76 -7.68
C ARG A 8 -36.76 -13.60 -9.06
N THR A 9 -38.06 -13.70 -9.13
CA THR A 9 -38.89 -13.60 -10.35
C THR A 9 -39.40 -12.21 -10.61
N GLU A 10 -39.29 -11.27 -9.64
CA GLU A 10 -39.72 -9.89 -9.82
C GLU A 10 -38.60 -9.09 -10.44
N LEU A 11 -38.94 -8.25 -11.42
CA LEU A 11 -38.00 -7.35 -12.06
C LEU A 11 -37.60 -6.26 -11.07
N PRO A 12 -36.39 -6.30 -10.51
CA PRO A 12 -35.98 -5.36 -9.47
C PRO A 12 -35.98 -3.92 -9.95
N LEU A 13 -35.81 -3.72 -11.26
CA LEU A 13 -35.85 -2.39 -11.88
C LEU A 13 -37.22 -1.74 -11.68
N GLN A 14 -38.32 -2.47 -11.80
CA GLN A 14 -39.66 -1.94 -11.58
C GLN A 14 -39.86 -1.54 -10.12
N TYR A 15 -39.36 -2.35 -9.19
CA TYR A 15 -39.37 -2.03 -7.76
C TYR A 15 -38.65 -0.72 -7.45
N PHE A 16 -37.50 -0.49 -8.06
CA PHE A 16 -36.72 0.75 -7.84
C PHE A 16 -37.33 1.96 -8.53
N LEU A 17 -37.98 1.78 -9.67
CA LEU A 17 -38.67 2.86 -10.38
C LEU A 17 -39.95 3.32 -9.64
N GLU A 18 -40.59 2.45 -8.91
CA GLU A 18 -41.77 2.77 -8.10
C GLU A 18 -41.44 3.42 -6.75
N ASN A 19 -40.19 3.35 -6.31
CA ASN A 19 -39.73 3.91 -5.04
C ASN A 19 -38.76 5.09 -5.29
N GLU A 20 -39.28 6.29 -5.34
CA GLU A 20 -38.56 7.52 -5.68
C GLU A 20 -37.32 7.85 -4.82
N HIS A 21 -37.07 7.09 -3.76
CA HIS A 21 -36.00 7.32 -2.80
C HIS A 21 -34.72 6.52 -3.07
N HIS A 22 -34.68 5.69 -4.09
CA HIS A 22 -33.52 4.87 -4.42
C HIS A 22 -32.58 5.59 -5.38
N SER A 23 -31.29 5.54 -5.08
CA SER A 23 -30.29 6.06 -5.99
C SER A 23 -30.09 5.13 -7.19
N LEU A 24 -29.66 5.70 -8.32
CA LEU A 24 -29.28 4.91 -9.50
C LEU A 24 -28.26 3.81 -9.20
N MET A 25 -27.41 3.99 -8.18
CA MET A 25 -26.42 2.99 -7.77
C MET A 25 -27.03 1.81 -7.03
N GLU A 26 -28.07 2.03 -6.25
CA GLU A 26 -28.82 0.92 -5.64
C GLU A 26 -29.49 0.07 -6.71
N ILE A 27 -30.05 0.70 -7.73
CA ILE A 27 -30.59 0.02 -8.90
C ILE A 27 -29.50 -0.76 -9.62
N PHE A 28 -28.35 -0.14 -9.85
CA PHE A 28 -27.23 -0.76 -10.54
C PHE A 28 -26.67 -1.96 -9.74
N HIS A 29 -26.54 -1.84 -8.44
CA HIS A 29 -26.15 -2.95 -7.56
C HIS A 29 -27.12 -4.12 -7.64
N TRP A 30 -28.40 -3.84 -7.62
CA TRP A 30 -29.42 -4.86 -7.76
C TRP A 30 -29.32 -5.58 -9.11
N VAL A 31 -29.19 -4.84 -10.18
CA VAL A 31 -29.06 -5.38 -11.54
C VAL A 31 -27.77 -6.18 -11.68
N ALA A 32 -26.66 -5.70 -11.15
CA ALA A 32 -25.36 -6.38 -11.17
C ALA A 32 -25.41 -7.69 -10.37
N ASN A 33 -26.02 -7.69 -9.18
CA ASN A 33 -26.17 -8.88 -8.37
C ASN A 33 -27.09 -9.94 -9.02
N LEU A 34 -28.08 -9.49 -9.77
CA LEU A 34 -28.94 -10.42 -10.52
C LEU A 34 -28.27 -10.97 -11.77
N ALA A 35 -27.51 -10.13 -12.48
CA ALA A 35 -26.80 -10.54 -13.69
C ALA A 35 -25.59 -11.45 -13.38
N GLY A 36 -24.95 -11.23 -12.23
CA GLY A 36 -23.71 -11.91 -11.86
C GLY A 36 -23.87 -13.30 -11.28
N SER A 37 -25.07 -13.72 -10.88
CA SER A 37 -25.41 -15.05 -10.31
C SER A 37 -24.48 -15.63 -9.23
N VAL A 38 -23.38 -14.98 -8.92
CA VAL A 38 -22.37 -15.44 -7.95
C VAL A 38 -22.73 -15.01 -6.51
N TYR A 39 -23.60 -14.00 -6.34
CA TYR A 39 -23.95 -13.42 -5.05
C TYR A 39 -25.41 -13.62 -4.69
N THR A 40 -25.84 -14.85 -4.69
CA THR A 40 -27.26 -15.20 -4.56
C THR A 40 -27.90 -14.83 -3.21
N ASP A 41 -27.12 -14.55 -2.20
CA ASP A 41 -27.60 -14.24 -0.85
C ASP A 41 -27.22 -12.87 -0.29
N THR A 42 -26.74 -11.96 -1.16
CA THR A 42 -26.30 -10.66 -0.70
C THR A 42 -27.47 -9.68 -0.65
N THR A 43 -27.94 -9.38 0.54
CA THR A 43 -28.81 -8.22 0.73
C THR A 43 -27.95 -6.98 0.79
N VAL A 44 -28.00 -6.16 -0.23
CA VAL A 44 -27.37 -4.85 -0.21
C VAL A 44 -28.22 -3.93 0.65
N VAL A 45 -27.70 -3.55 1.81
CA VAL A 45 -28.31 -2.52 2.66
C VAL A 45 -27.44 -1.29 2.58
N VAL A 46 -27.90 -0.28 1.85
CA VAL A 46 -27.25 1.04 1.89
C VAL A 46 -28.02 1.90 2.88
N PRO A 47 -27.39 2.31 3.98
CA PRO A 47 -28.04 3.27 4.90
C PRO A 47 -28.42 4.56 4.16
N PRO A 48 -29.61 5.12 4.38
CA PRO A 48 -30.04 6.38 3.76
C PRO A 48 -29.00 7.51 3.94
N GLU A 49 -28.33 7.56 5.10
CA GLU A 49 -27.29 8.55 5.41
C GLU A 49 -26.09 8.42 4.46
N ALA A 50 -25.70 7.21 4.09
CA ALA A 50 -24.61 6.98 3.14
C ALA A 50 -25.00 7.41 1.72
N ALA A 51 -26.26 7.24 1.33
CA ALA A 51 -26.78 7.72 0.05
C ALA A 51 -26.79 9.26 -0.01
N TYR A 52 -27.17 9.93 1.05
CA TYR A 52 -27.17 11.40 1.12
C TYR A 52 -25.76 12.00 1.12
N SER A 53 -24.82 11.43 1.86
CA SER A 53 -23.45 11.93 1.89
C SER A 53 -22.76 11.83 0.52
N SER A 54 -23.11 10.85 -0.30
CA SER A 54 -22.55 10.68 -1.64
C SER A 54 -23.08 11.69 -2.67
N VAL A 55 -24.21 12.32 -2.43
CA VAL A 55 -24.79 13.36 -3.32
C VAL A 55 -24.01 14.67 -3.22
N LEU A 56 -23.42 14.96 -2.05
CA LEU A 56 -22.68 16.21 -1.82
C LEU A 56 -21.25 16.17 -2.35
N VAL A 57 -20.65 14.99 -2.49
CA VAL A 57 -19.23 14.86 -2.80
C VAL A 57 -18.95 14.45 -4.24
N SER A 58 -19.71 13.60 -4.84
CA SER A 58 -19.71 13.26 -6.28
C SER A 58 -20.50 11.96 -6.53
N ARG A 59 -21.18 11.86 -7.66
CA ARG A 59 -21.89 10.63 -8.08
C ARG A 59 -20.96 9.46 -8.39
N THR A 60 -19.64 9.67 -8.48
CA THR A 60 -18.64 8.67 -8.84
C THR A 60 -17.96 8.00 -7.62
N HIS A 61 -18.31 8.38 -6.39
CA HIS A 61 -17.57 7.96 -5.19
C HIS A 61 -18.14 6.72 -4.48
N ARG A 62 -18.87 5.86 -5.18
CA ARG A 62 -19.49 4.65 -4.59
C ARG A 62 -18.69 3.39 -4.75
N LEU A 63 -17.54 3.42 -5.43
CA LEU A 63 -16.66 2.26 -5.59
C LEU A 63 -16.26 1.63 -4.24
N SER A 64 -16.04 2.46 -3.21
CA SER A 64 -15.74 1.97 -1.87
C SER A 64 -16.91 1.24 -1.22
N GLN A 65 -18.15 1.73 -1.42
CA GLN A 65 -19.34 1.07 -0.94
C GLN A 65 -19.58 -0.24 -1.69
N GLU A 66 -19.42 -0.23 -3.01
CA GLU A 66 -19.49 -1.42 -3.85
C GLU A 66 -18.48 -2.47 -3.41
N PHE A 67 -17.23 -2.04 -3.19
CA PHE A 67 -16.18 -2.91 -2.68
C PHE A 67 -16.56 -3.53 -1.33
N LEU A 68 -16.94 -2.71 -0.34
CA LEU A 68 -17.30 -3.18 0.99
C LEU A 68 -18.55 -4.07 1.01
N LEU A 69 -19.55 -3.77 0.15
CA LEU A 69 -20.78 -4.55 0.06
C LEU A 69 -20.56 -5.89 -0.62
N ASN A 70 -19.69 -5.95 -1.63
CA ASN A 70 -19.34 -7.18 -2.33
C ASN A 70 -18.23 -7.97 -1.62
N PHE A 71 -17.57 -7.35 -0.66
CA PHE A 71 -16.53 -7.96 0.13
C PHE A 71 -17.12 -8.76 1.31
N LYS A 72 -18.02 -9.70 1.01
CA LYS A 72 -18.65 -10.54 2.03
C LYS A 72 -18.09 -11.95 1.94
N ARG A 73 -17.44 -12.39 3.03
CA ARG A 73 -17.05 -13.78 3.20
C ARG A 73 -18.29 -14.60 3.58
N SER A 74 -18.58 -15.60 2.80
CA SER A 74 -19.51 -16.67 3.16
C SER A 74 -18.73 -17.85 3.74
N SER A 75 -19.31 -18.56 4.71
CA SER A 75 -18.79 -19.86 5.17
C SER A 75 -18.76 -20.91 4.05
N LEU A 76 -19.46 -20.66 2.95
CA LEU A 76 -19.46 -21.50 1.76
C LEU A 76 -18.40 -21.10 0.72
N ASP A 77 -17.68 -19.99 0.95
CA ASP A 77 -16.57 -19.59 0.10
C ASP A 77 -15.31 -20.39 0.44
N LEU A 78 -15.16 -21.50 -0.27
CA LEU A 78 -13.98 -22.38 -0.14
C LEU A 78 -12.76 -21.84 -0.88
N GLY A 79 -12.91 -20.80 -1.71
CA GLY A 79 -11.82 -20.27 -2.51
C GLY A 79 -10.66 -19.74 -1.67
N LEU A 80 -10.96 -18.98 -0.61
CA LEU A 80 -9.92 -18.43 0.25
C LEU A 80 -9.22 -19.50 1.11
N PRO A 81 -9.93 -20.40 1.84
CA PRO A 81 -9.27 -21.49 2.56
C PRO A 81 -8.40 -22.37 1.65
N LEU A 82 -8.87 -22.68 0.45
CA LEU A 82 -8.12 -23.47 -0.53
C LEU A 82 -6.92 -22.69 -1.06
N GLY A 83 -7.06 -21.40 -1.35
CA GLY A 83 -5.96 -20.53 -1.77
C GLY A 83 -4.89 -20.41 -0.69
N VAL A 84 -5.29 -20.20 0.56
CA VAL A 84 -4.36 -20.13 1.69
C VAL A 84 -3.64 -21.46 1.90
N SER A 85 -4.38 -22.60 1.90
CA SER A 85 -3.80 -23.94 2.06
C SER A 85 -2.88 -24.30 0.90
N GLY A 86 -3.30 -24.05 -0.34
CA GLY A 86 -2.49 -24.30 -1.53
C GLY A 86 -1.22 -23.44 -1.55
N TYR A 87 -1.28 -22.21 -1.02
CA TYR A 87 -0.11 -21.33 -0.91
C TYR A 87 0.94 -21.89 0.06
N PHE A 88 0.55 -22.52 1.15
CA PHE A 88 1.51 -23.14 2.07
C PHE A 88 2.25 -24.32 1.44
N ILE A 89 1.64 -25.02 0.48
CA ILE A 89 2.24 -26.22 -0.13
C ILE A 89 3.18 -25.87 -1.30
N PHE A 90 2.85 -24.92 -2.17
CA PHE A 90 3.64 -24.62 -3.39
C PHE A 90 4.00 -23.15 -3.63
N PRO A 91 3.12 -22.16 -3.44
CA PRO A 91 3.38 -20.78 -3.86
C PRO A 91 4.27 -19.95 -2.95
N ALA A 92 4.39 -20.28 -1.66
CA ALA A 92 5.30 -19.56 -0.76
C ALA A 92 6.73 -19.62 -1.28
N ARG A 93 7.13 -20.76 -1.84
CA ARG A 93 8.44 -20.98 -2.47
C ARG A 93 8.61 -20.26 -3.76
N SER A 94 7.57 -20.28 -4.61
CA SER A 94 7.57 -19.51 -5.86
C SER A 94 7.69 -18.03 -5.58
N SER A 95 7.08 -17.55 -4.49
CA SER A 95 7.18 -16.17 -4.05
C SER A 95 8.59 -15.81 -3.58
N LEU A 96 9.19 -16.65 -2.76
CA LEU A 96 10.58 -16.46 -2.29
C LEU A 96 11.56 -16.53 -3.47
N ALA A 97 11.40 -17.51 -4.37
CA ALA A 97 12.23 -17.63 -5.56
C ALA A 97 12.09 -16.42 -6.49
N LEU A 98 10.86 -15.91 -6.70
CA LEU A 98 10.64 -14.72 -7.51
C LEU A 98 11.25 -13.46 -6.88
N ARG A 99 11.20 -13.36 -5.53
CA ARG A 99 11.90 -12.26 -4.82
C ARG A 99 13.40 -12.35 -4.99
N GLN A 100 13.98 -13.54 -4.83
CA GLN A 100 15.41 -13.74 -5.05
C GLN A 100 15.83 -13.39 -6.46
N LEU A 101 15.07 -13.83 -7.48
CA LEU A 101 15.33 -13.46 -8.87
C LEU A 101 15.22 -11.95 -9.11
N SER A 102 14.21 -11.29 -8.53
CA SER A 102 14.07 -9.83 -8.61
C SER A 102 15.24 -9.10 -7.95
N GLU A 103 15.75 -9.62 -6.84
CA GLU A 103 16.91 -9.05 -6.14
C GLU A 103 18.20 -9.31 -6.92
N GLU A 104 18.35 -10.46 -7.57
CA GLU A 104 19.47 -10.76 -8.48
C GLU A 104 19.43 -9.85 -9.72
N GLU A 105 18.27 -9.63 -10.34
CA GLU A 105 18.09 -8.67 -11.44
C GLU A 105 18.43 -7.23 -11.03
N ASP A 106 18.14 -6.85 -9.76
CA ASP A 106 18.50 -5.55 -9.23
C ASP A 106 20.01 -5.41 -9.02
N GLN A 107 20.72 -6.52 -8.77
CA GLN A 107 22.20 -6.55 -8.67
C GLN A 107 22.91 -6.45 -10.02
N ASP A 108 22.26 -6.77 -11.14
CA ASP A 108 22.84 -6.67 -12.48
C ASP A 108 23.14 -5.23 -12.92
N ASN A 109 22.63 -4.20 -12.19
CA ASN A 109 22.91 -2.79 -12.41
C ASN A 109 23.50 -2.11 -11.17
N PRO A 110 24.71 -2.45 -10.75
CA PRO A 110 25.30 -1.99 -9.49
C PRO A 110 25.44 -0.45 -9.40
N ASP A 111 25.60 0.22 -10.55
CA ASP A 111 25.71 1.70 -10.60
C ASP A 111 24.40 2.42 -10.20
N GLN A 112 23.29 1.71 -10.16
CA GLN A 112 21.99 2.22 -9.74
C GLN A 112 21.70 1.97 -8.27
N ILE A 113 22.49 1.12 -7.61
CA ILE A 113 22.28 0.73 -6.20
C ILE A 113 23.15 1.60 -5.30
N ILE A 114 22.51 2.28 -4.37
CA ILE A 114 23.17 3.13 -3.38
C ILE A 114 22.94 2.54 -2.00
N LYS A 115 23.99 2.02 -1.39
CA LYS A 115 23.94 1.54 -0.01
C LYS A 115 23.68 2.70 0.94
N LEU A 116 22.69 2.52 1.80
CA LEU A 116 22.41 3.47 2.86
C LEU A 116 23.41 3.30 4.02
N PRO A 117 23.79 4.39 4.70
CA PRO A 117 24.59 4.27 5.91
C PRO A 117 23.80 3.54 7.00
N PRO A 118 24.49 2.96 7.99
CA PRO A 118 23.81 2.37 9.14
C PRO A 118 22.85 3.37 9.79
N TYR A 119 21.63 2.91 10.07
CA TYR A 119 20.65 3.70 10.79
C TYR A 119 21.14 4.01 12.21
N ARG A 120 20.61 5.04 12.82
CA ARG A 120 20.92 5.37 14.23
C ARG A 120 19.92 4.71 15.18
N ASN A 121 20.39 4.29 16.35
CA ASN A 121 19.48 3.93 17.41
C ASN A 121 18.71 5.16 17.90
N VAL A 122 17.41 5.01 18.02
CA VAL A 122 16.52 6.06 18.49
C VAL A 122 15.97 5.69 19.85
N ASN A 123 16.49 6.34 20.88
CA ASN A 123 16.06 6.16 22.26
C ASN A 123 14.96 7.19 22.58
N ALA A 124 13.72 6.88 22.21
CA ALA A 124 12.57 7.71 22.52
C ALA A 124 11.49 6.87 23.21
N SER A 125 10.85 7.44 24.23
CA SER A 125 9.71 6.79 24.86
C SER A 125 8.56 6.70 23.87
N LEU A 126 8.09 5.48 23.59
CA LEU A 126 6.99 5.22 22.66
C LEU A 126 5.75 6.05 23.05
N GLY A 127 5.37 6.04 24.32
CA GLY A 127 4.19 6.79 24.78
C GLY A 127 4.33 8.32 24.61
N VAL A 128 5.54 8.85 24.80
CA VAL A 128 5.80 10.28 24.55
C VAL A 128 5.73 10.57 23.05
N THR A 129 6.33 9.75 22.23
CA THR A 129 6.35 9.89 20.77
C THR A 129 4.93 9.86 20.18
N ILE A 130 4.12 8.89 20.60
CA ILE A 130 2.72 8.79 20.16
C ILE A 130 1.95 10.07 20.52
N ARG A 131 2.08 10.57 21.77
CA ARG A 131 1.39 11.80 22.19
C ARG A 131 1.90 13.04 21.47
N ALA A 132 3.17 13.09 21.08
CA ALA A 132 3.79 14.22 20.39
C ALA A 132 3.54 14.24 18.88
N ARG A 133 3.24 13.08 18.27
CA ARG A 133 3.05 12.98 16.82
C ARG A 133 2.00 13.96 16.30
N ARG A 134 2.38 14.74 15.32
CA ARG A 134 1.50 15.68 14.59
C ARG A 134 1.81 15.58 13.09
N SER A 135 0.81 15.83 12.26
CA SER A 135 1.01 16.04 10.81
C SER A 135 1.59 17.43 10.59
N LEU A 136 2.90 17.48 10.31
CA LEU A 136 3.65 18.71 10.09
C LEU A 136 3.88 18.88 8.59
N ARG A 137 3.55 20.06 8.05
CA ARG A 137 3.55 20.37 6.62
C ARG A 137 4.41 21.57 6.26
N GLN A 138 4.91 22.30 7.26
CA GLN A 138 5.78 23.44 7.07
C GLN A 138 7.22 23.01 7.26
N PHE A 139 7.94 22.87 6.16
CA PHE A 139 9.32 22.43 6.13
C PHE A 139 10.25 23.63 5.92
N THR A 140 11.49 23.49 6.36
CA THR A 140 12.50 24.54 6.26
C THR A 140 13.25 24.57 4.93
N GLY A 141 13.24 23.45 4.20
CA GLY A 141 14.07 23.26 3.01
C GLY A 141 15.56 23.00 3.31
N LYS A 142 15.92 22.77 4.58
CA LYS A 142 17.29 22.36 4.93
C LYS A 142 17.60 20.99 4.33
N THR A 143 18.86 20.76 3.95
CA THR A 143 19.33 19.46 3.47
C THR A 143 19.12 18.38 4.54
N MET A 144 18.49 17.27 4.17
CA MET A 144 18.33 16.12 5.06
C MET A 144 19.60 15.28 5.05
N PRO A 145 20.19 14.97 6.21
CA PRO A 145 21.31 14.05 6.27
C PRO A 145 20.92 12.66 5.73
N LEU A 146 21.79 12.02 4.94
CA LEU A 146 21.54 10.70 4.40
C LEU A 146 21.27 9.66 5.50
N ARG A 147 21.93 9.80 6.64
CA ARG A 147 21.69 8.92 7.81
C ARG A 147 20.31 9.09 8.41
N GLU A 148 19.70 10.26 8.29
CA GLU A 148 18.33 10.49 8.74
C GLU A 148 17.34 9.75 7.84
N LEU A 149 17.51 9.89 6.51
CA LEU A 149 16.73 9.11 5.53
C LEU A 149 16.87 7.60 5.78
N SER A 150 18.10 7.11 5.96
CA SER A 150 18.38 5.70 6.31
C SER A 150 17.59 5.26 7.55
N THR A 151 17.61 6.08 8.60
CA THR A 151 16.91 5.80 9.86
C THR A 151 15.40 5.72 9.65
N ILE A 152 14.83 6.68 8.92
CA ILE A 152 13.39 6.70 8.62
C ILE A 152 12.98 5.45 7.85
N LEU A 153 13.73 5.07 6.82
CA LEU A 153 13.41 3.91 5.99
C LEU A 153 13.54 2.59 6.76
N PHE A 154 14.60 2.46 7.57
CA PHE A 154 14.80 1.25 8.37
C PHE A 154 13.66 1.01 9.36
N TYR A 155 13.32 2.01 10.18
CA TYR A 155 12.23 1.88 11.14
C TYR A 155 10.84 1.88 10.49
N GLY A 156 10.72 2.42 9.28
CA GLY A 156 9.47 2.38 8.49
C GLY A 156 9.18 0.98 7.95
N ASN A 157 10.13 0.39 7.24
CA ASN A 157 9.91 -0.88 6.52
C ASN A 157 11.21 -1.69 6.30
N GLY A 158 12.24 -1.48 7.12
CA GLY A 158 13.49 -2.25 7.05
C GLY A 158 13.35 -3.67 7.60
N VAL A 159 14.32 -4.52 7.28
CA VAL A 159 14.42 -5.87 7.84
C VAL A 159 14.88 -5.78 9.30
N THR A 160 14.10 -6.34 10.21
CA THR A 160 14.33 -6.26 11.66
C THR A 160 14.71 -7.60 12.29
N GLY A 161 14.53 -8.69 11.57
CA GLY A 161 14.84 -10.02 12.10
C GLY A 161 14.57 -11.13 11.11
N ASP A 162 14.72 -12.32 11.60
CA ASP A 162 14.48 -13.56 10.88
C ASP A 162 13.24 -14.26 11.45
N MET A 163 12.47 -14.89 10.58
CA MET A 163 11.34 -15.73 10.94
C MET A 163 11.66 -17.15 10.50
N ALA A 164 11.72 -18.07 11.45
CA ALA A 164 11.88 -19.48 11.13
C ALA A 164 10.68 -19.95 10.30
N MET A 165 10.93 -20.52 9.15
CA MET A 165 9.95 -21.27 8.39
C MET A 165 9.78 -22.65 9.04
N ILE A 166 8.77 -23.43 8.63
CA ILE A 166 8.57 -24.80 9.08
C ILE A 166 9.86 -25.58 8.89
N SER A 167 10.38 -26.16 9.97
CA SER A 167 11.64 -26.93 9.97
C SER A 167 11.43 -28.36 9.50
N GLU A 168 12.53 -29.08 9.25
CA GLU A 168 12.48 -30.54 8.99
C GLU A 168 11.86 -31.32 10.16
N GLU A 169 11.94 -30.80 11.37
CA GLU A 169 11.33 -31.42 12.57
C GLU A 169 9.79 -31.35 12.51
N ASP A 170 9.25 -30.28 11.90
CA ASP A 170 7.82 -30.06 11.77
C ASP A 170 7.25 -30.71 10.50
N ASP A 171 8.05 -30.85 9.44
CA ASP A 171 7.70 -31.53 8.20
C ASP A 171 8.87 -32.41 7.69
N PRO A 172 8.87 -33.71 7.97
CA PRO A 172 9.91 -34.63 7.50
C PRO A 172 10.07 -34.70 5.99
N GLN A 173 9.08 -34.20 5.22
CA GLN A 173 9.14 -34.14 3.76
C GLN A 173 9.61 -32.77 3.26
N TRP A 174 9.97 -31.86 4.17
CA TRP A 174 10.42 -30.52 3.85
C TRP A 174 11.49 -30.43 2.77
N PRO A 175 12.55 -31.26 2.75
CA PRO A 175 13.55 -31.23 1.68
C PRO A 175 12.98 -31.47 0.29
N GLN A 176 11.94 -32.31 0.19
CA GLN A 176 11.25 -32.59 -1.09
C GLN A 176 10.26 -31.50 -1.45
N HIS A 177 9.66 -30.88 -0.45
CA HIS A 177 8.72 -29.79 -0.62
C HIS A 177 9.40 -28.42 -0.71
N SER A 178 10.66 -28.27 -0.24
CA SER A 178 11.32 -26.96 -0.20
C SER A 178 11.88 -26.49 -1.53
N LEU A 179 12.11 -27.34 -2.51
CA LEU A 179 12.66 -26.99 -3.81
C LEU A 179 13.79 -25.93 -3.74
N GLY A 180 14.59 -25.95 -2.66
CA GLY A 180 15.64 -24.99 -2.42
C GLY A 180 15.21 -23.65 -1.79
N ALA A 181 13.97 -23.52 -1.32
CA ALA A 181 13.57 -22.32 -0.57
C ALA A 181 14.38 -22.16 0.69
N PRO A 182 14.74 -20.94 1.11
CA PRO A 182 15.46 -20.71 2.35
C PRO A 182 14.63 -21.16 3.56
N GLU A 183 15.27 -21.72 4.56
CA GLU A 183 14.65 -22.14 5.83
C GLU A 183 14.16 -20.94 6.66
N VAL A 184 14.62 -19.75 6.34
CA VAL A 184 14.36 -18.52 7.10
C VAL A 184 13.88 -17.43 6.17
N ASP A 185 12.73 -16.86 6.48
CA ASP A 185 12.25 -15.61 5.84
C ASP A 185 12.62 -14.40 6.71
N LYS A 186 12.61 -13.22 6.11
CA LYS A 186 12.95 -11.97 6.79
C LYS A 186 11.70 -11.26 7.27
N THR A 187 11.71 -10.84 8.54
CA THR A 187 10.67 -9.98 9.09
C THR A 187 11.01 -8.50 8.87
N ARG A 188 9.99 -7.70 8.64
CA ARG A 188 10.14 -6.24 8.49
C ARG A 188 9.61 -5.48 9.70
N ALA A 189 9.92 -4.19 9.76
CA ALA A 189 9.45 -3.31 10.82
C ALA A 189 7.94 -3.21 10.88
N ALA A 190 7.26 -3.13 9.72
CA ALA A 190 5.82 -3.20 9.63
C ALA A 190 5.36 -4.65 9.41
N SER A 191 4.19 -5.00 9.96
CA SER A 191 3.60 -6.31 9.71
C SER A 191 3.03 -6.40 8.30
N SER A 192 2.99 -7.62 7.77
CA SER A 192 2.41 -7.89 6.46
C SER A 192 1.57 -9.16 6.48
N GLY A 193 0.42 -9.14 5.86
CA GLY A 193 -0.46 -10.29 5.74
C GLY A 193 0.26 -11.48 5.11
N GLY A 194 0.53 -12.51 5.94
CA GLY A 194 1.26 -13.71 5.54
C GLY A 194 2.73 -13.48 5.15
N GLY A 195 3.33 -12.39 5.57
CA GLY A 195 4.72 -12.04 5.29
C GLY A 195 5.01 -11.69 3.82
N LEU A 196 3.96 -11.38 3.01
CA LEU A 196 4.12 -11.23 1.55
C LEU A 196 4.67 -9.89 1.13
N ASN A 197 4.57 -8.88 1.98
CA ASN A 197 5.13 -7.54 1.79
C ASN A 197 4.85 -6.92 0.40
N PRO A 198 3.58 -6.81 -0.01
CA PRO A 198 3.22 -6.33 -1.34
C PRO A 198 3.43 -4.83 -1.54
N ILE A 199 3.79 -4.08 -0.48
CA ILE A 199 4.01 -2.64 -0.53
C ILE A 199 5.50 -2.34 -0.74
N SER A 200 5.80 -1.67 -1.86
CA SER A 200 7.11 -1.11 -2.16
C SER A 200 7.11 0.41 -1.90
N LEU A 201 8.22 0.94 -1.40
CA LEU A 201 8.39 2.37 -1.15
C LEU A 201 9.14 3.02 -2.32
N TYR A 202 8.43 3.83 -3.10
CA TYR A 202 8.99 4.70 -4.13
C TYR A 202 9.24 6.07 -3.52
N LEU A 203 10.44 6.56 -3.65
CA LEU A 203 10.90 7.79 -3.02
C LEU A 203 11.15 8.84 -4.10
N VAL A 204 10.46 9.96 -4.03
CA VAL A 204 10.83 11.15 -4.78
C VAL A 204 11.68 12.02 -3.87
N ILE A 205 12.96 12.05 -4.11
CA ILE A 205 13.97 12.67 -3.25
C ILE A 205 14.35 14.05 -3.80
N GLN A 206 14.41 15.03 -2.91
CA GLN A 206 14.92 16.37 -3.13
C GLN A 206 15.80 16.77 -1.95
N ASN A 207 16.94 17.39 -2.23
CA ASN A 207 17.81 17.97 -1.21
C ASN A 207 18.13 17.03 -0.03
N VAL A 208 18.58 15.81 -0.35
CA VAL A 208 19.13 14.83 0.59
C VAL A 208 20.65 14.74 0.37
N GLU A 209 21.42 14.74 1.45
CA GLU A 209 22.87 14.68 1.42
C GLU A 209 23.37 13.50 0.58
N LYS A 210 24.32 13.75 -0.34
CA LYS A 210 24.96 12.74 -1.19
C LYS A 210 24.04 12.01 -2.15
N LEU A 211 22.80 12.43 -2.31
CA LEU A 211 21.89 11.91 -3.31
C LEU A 211 21.54 12.99 -4.33
N GLU A 212 21.47 12.60 -5.58
CA GLU A 212 20.86 13.41 -6.62
C GLU A 212 19.36 13.49 -6.42
N ASP A 213 18.74 14.61 -6.74
CA ASP A 213 17.29 14.68 -6.78
C ASP A 213 16.74 13.71 -7.84
N GLY A 214 15.73 12.92 -7.49
CA GLY A 214 15.24 11.90 -8.40
C GLY A 214 14.24 10.93 -7.79
N ILE A 215 13.96 9.88 -8.52
CA ILE A 215 13.08 8.78 -8.11
C ILE A 215 13.95 7.58 -7.74
N TYR A 216 13.66 7.01 -6.58
CA TYR A 216 14.34 5.85 -6.03
C TYR A 216 13.33 4.82 -5.52
N ILE A 217 13.75 3.57 -5.40
CA ILE A 217 13.01 2.50 -4.72
C ILE A 217 13.85 2.04 -3.54
N TYR A 218 13.22 1.89 -2.38
CA TYR A 218 13.87 1.32 -1.20
C TYR A 218 13.92 -0.20 -1.30
N LEU A 219 15.10 -0.77 -1.13
CA LEU A 219 15.39 -2.20 -1.11
C LEU A 219 15.69 -2.61 0.35
N PRO A 220 14.68 -3.19 1.06
CA PRO A 220 14.80 -3.42 2.51
C PRO A 220 15.83 -4.47 2.89
N PHE A 221 16.01 -5.51 2.07
CA PHE A 221 16.91 -6.62 2.38
C PHE A 221 18.37 -6.19 2.45
N ASP A 222 18.78 -5.34 1.53
CA ASP A 222 20.14 -4.79 1.47
C ASP A 222 20.28 -3.44 2.18
N HIS A 223 19.18 -2.90 2.68
CA HIS A 223 19.10 -1.54 3.20
C HIS A 223 19.75 -0.53 2.24
N SER A 224 19.25 -0.50 1.03
CA SER A 224 19.80 0.28 -0.08
C SER A 224 18.68 0.99 -0.87
N LEU A 225 19.08 1.88 -1.76
CA LEU A 225 18.21 2.56 -2.70
C LEU A 225 18.58 2.14 -4.13
N LYS A 226 17.58 1.79 -4.92
CA LYS A 226 17.72 1.66 -6.37
C LYS A 226 17.32 2.98 -7.02
N LYS A 227 18.25 3.62 -7.71
CA LYS A 227 17.96 4.83 -8.48
C LYS A 227 17.20 4.46 -9.76
N VAL A 228 15.97 4.96 -9.87
CA VAL A 228 15.13 4.77 -11.06
C VAL A 228 15.41 5.87 -12.08
N MET A 229 15.48 7.13 -11.62
CA MET A 229 15.68 8.28 -12.49
C MET A 229 16.25 9.46 -11.71
N ALA A 230 17.28 10.11 -12.25
CA ALA A 230 17.70 11.43 -11.79
C ALA A 230 16.80 12.52 -12.41
N PHE A 231 16.58 13.61 -11.68
CA PHE A 231 15.83 14.74 -12.22
C PHE A 231 16.67 15.58 -13.16
N ASN A 232 16.12 15.82 -14.33
CA ASN A 232 16.46 16.98 -15.14
C ASN A 232 15.50 18.14 -14.81
N GLU A 233 15.71 19.29 -15.43
CA GLU A 233 14.86 20.48 -15.21
C GLU A 233 13.37 20.21 -15.54
N GLN A 234 13.11 19.46 -16.60
CA GLN A 234 11.73 19.09 -17.01
C GLN A 234 11.07 18.21 -15.96
N LYS A 235 11.74 17.16 -15.47
CA LYS A 235 11.22 16.26 -14.45
C LYS A 235 11.04 16.96 -13.11
N ARG A 236 11.90 17.92 -12.77
CA ARG A 236 11.70 18.75 -11.58
C ARG A 236 10.44 19.61 -11.68
N LYS A 237 10.19 20.24 -12.84
CA LYS A 237 8.95 21.00 -13.07
C LYS A 237 7.72 20.11 -13.00
N GLU A 238 7.78 18.93 -13.59
CA GLU A 238 6.70 17.94 -13.54
C GLU A 238 6.39 17.52 -12.09
N HIS A 239 7.43 17.19 -11.30
CA HIS A 239 7.27 16.86 -9.89
C HIS A 239 6.62 18.01 -9.11
N LEU A 240 7.09 19.24 -9.26
CA LEU A 240 6.50 20.37 -8.57
C LEU A 240 5.05 20.63 -8.97
N ALA A 241 4.70 20.44 -10.24
CA ALA A 241 3.32 20.56 -10.71
C ALA A 241 2.41 19.48 -10.10
N LEU A 242 2.84 18.22 -10.05
CA LEU A 242 2.12 17.14 -9.38
C LEU A 242 1.98 17.39 -7.87
N SER A 243 3.00 17.97 -7.27
CA SER A 243 3.03 18.25 -5.83
C SER A 243 2.08 19.37 -5.40
N LEU A 244 1.53 20.18 -6.33
CA LEU A 244 0.49 21.17 -6.02
C LEU A 244 -0.77 20.51 -5.46
N SER A 245 -1.03 19.27 -5.81
CA SER A 245 -2.13 18.47 -5.26
C SER A 245 -1.97 18.11 -3.78
N TRP A 246 -0.77 18.32 -3.19
CA TRP A 246 -0.50 18.04 -1.78
C TRP A 246 -1.24 18.98 -0.82
N GLY A 247 -1.82 20.03 -1.36
CA GLY A 247 -2.64 20.98 -0.64
C GLY A 247 -1.92 22.29 -0.27
N PRO A 248 -2.68 23.32 0.09
CA PRO A 248 -2.17 24.69 0.22
C PRO A 248 -1.19 24.90 1.37
N ASN A 249 -1.13 23.96 2.31
CA ASN A 249 -0.28 24.07 3.50
C ASN A 249 1.08 23.36 3.34
N VAL A 250 1.37 22.78 2.18
CA VAL A 250 2.65 22.14 1.88
C VAL A 250 3.39 22.98 0.85
N GLU A 251 4.62 23.36 1.14
CA GLU A 251 5.53 23.93 0.16
C GLU A 251 6.40 22.81 -0.43
N PRO A 252 6.06 22.27 -1.62
CA PRO A 252 6.73 21.09 -2.17
C PRO A 252 8.25 21.27 -2.33
N ALA A 253 8.70 22.47 -2.69
CA ALA A 253 10.12 22.76 -2.87
C ALA A 253 10.94 22.72 -1.57
N LYS A 254 10.28 22.76 -0.41
CA LYS A 254 10.93 22.66 0.91
C LYS A 254 10.87 21.26 1.52
N ALA A 255 10.09 20.35 0.94
CA ALA A 255 10.09 18.95 1.34
C ALA A 255 11.39 18.28 0.89
N ASN A 256 11.91 17.36 1.68
CA ASN A 256 13.10 16.60 1.31
C ASN A 256 12.75 15.33 0.54
N LEU A 257 11.59 14.71 0.84
CA LEU A 257 11.13 13.57 0.09
C LEU A 257 9.61 13.40 0.18
N ALA A 258 9.05 12.75 -0.84
CA ALA A 258 7.75 12.14 -0.80
C ALA A 258 7.92 10.62 -0.93
N ILE A 259 7.32 9.87 -0.02
CA ILE A 259 7.25 8.41 -0.08
C ILE A 259 5.91 8.04 -0.66
N TYR A 260 5.92 7.31 -1.76
CA TYR A 260 4.75 6.74 -2.42
C TYR A 260 4.71 5.24 -2.15
N TYR A 261 3.60 4.76 -1.62
CA TYR A 261 3.37 3.36 -1.28
C TYR A 261 2.74 2.69 -2.49
N VAL A 262 3.51 1.83 -3.13
CA VAL A 262 3.11 1.16 -4.37
C VAL A 262 2.76 -0.29 -4.06
N TYR A 263 1.50 -0.64 -4.29
CA TYR A 263 0.98 -1.97 -4.14
C TYR A 263 1.24 -2.80 -5.39
N THR A 264 1.96 -3.90 -5.25
CA THR A 264 2.11 -4.92 -6.29
C THR A 264 1.00 -5.95 -6.13
N VAL A 265 0.01 -5.91 -7.01
CA VAL A 265 -1.27 -6.64 -6.86
C VAL A 265 -1.05 -8.15 -6.73
N TYR A 266 -0.21 -8.74 -7.57
CA TYR A 266 -0.01 -10.19 -7.60
C TYR A 266 0.74 -10.75 -6.39
N GLU A 267 1.44 -9.93 -5.62
CA GLU A 267 2.23 -10.42 -4.49
C GLU A 267 1.36 -11.09 -3.42
N ASN A 268 0.19 -10.57 -3.15
CA ASN A 268 -0.70 -11.15 -2.15
C ASN A 268 -2.08 -11.57 -2.67
N SER A 269 -2.54 -11.04 -3.82
CA SER A 269 -3.85 -11.41 -4.37
C SER A 269 -3.93 -12.89 -4.79
N ARG A 270 -2.83 -13.47 -5.22
CA ARG A 270 -2.73 -14.91 -5.52
C ARG A 270 -2.98 -15.81 -4.29
N LYS A 271 -2.73 -15.30 -3.09
CA LYS A 271 -3.02 -16.02 -1.82
C LYS A 271 -4.38 -15.64 -1.26
N TYR A 272 -4.73 -14.37 -1.31
CA TYR A 272 -5.86 -13.81 -0.58
C TYR A 272 -6.99 -13.29 -1.48
N GLY A 273 -6.86 -13.38 -2.81
CA GLY A 273 -7.82 -12.80 -3.74
C GLY A 273 -8.06 -11.31 -3.44
N ASP A 274 -9.31 -10.89 -3.42
CA ASP A 274 -9.69 -9.49 -3.15
C ASP A 274 -9.33 -9.01 -1.74
N MET A 275 -9.20 -9.95 -0.76
CA MET A 275 -8.68 -9.62 0.58
C MET A 275 -7.27 -9.04 0.52
N GLY A 276 -6.49 -9.40 -0.50
CA GLY A 276 -5.14 -8.90 -0.70
C GLY A 276 -5.08 -7.38 -0.71
N LEU A 277 -6.03 -6.71 -1.34
CA LEU A 277 -6.10 -5.24 -1.36
C LEU A 277 -6.26 -4.65 0.04
N ILE A 278 -7.14 -5.22 0.87
CA ILE A 278 -7.33 -4.73 2.25
C ILE A 278 -6.04 -4.89 3.05
N PHE A 279 -5.41 -6.06 2.97
CA PHE A 279 -4.16 -6.30 3.69
C PHE A 279 -3.05 -5.35 3.21
N ALA A 280 -2.97 -5.06 1.91
CA ALA A 280 -2.01 -4.10 1.37
C ALA A 280 -2.25 -2.67 1.88
N VAL A 281 -3.50 -2.23 1.96
CA VAL A 281 -3.85 -0.90 2.49
C VAL A 281 -3.55 -0.80 3.99
N VAL A 282 -3.82 -1.87 4.76
CA VAL A 282 -3.46 -1.94 6.19
C VAL A 282 -1.94 -1.87 6.34
N GLU A 283 -1.18 -2.67 5.59
CA GLU A 283 0.29 -2.64 5.60
C GLU A 283 0.84 -1.26 5.26
N ALA A 284 0.31 -0.60 4.22
CA ALA A 284 0.71 0.76 3.88
C ALA A 284 0.47 1.74 5.05
N GLY A 285 -0.66 1.61 5.75
CA GLY A 285 -0.98 2.40 6.95
C GLY A 285 -0.03 2.11 8.13
N GLU A 286 0.36 0.85 8.34
CA GLU A 286 1.32 0.48 9.38
C GLU A 286 2.73 1.05 9.08
N ILE A 287 3.20 0.92 7.84
CA ILE A 287 4.47 1.53 7.42
C ILE A 287 4.43 3.05 7.61
N ALA A 288 3.34 3.71 7.20
CA ALA A 288 3.16 5.14 7.38
C ALA A 288 3.18 5.54 8.86
N ALA A 289 2.49 4.78 9.73
CA ALA A 289 2.49 5.01 11.16
C ALA A 289 3.90 4.90 11.77
N HIS A 290 4.69 3.90 11.39
CA HIS A 290 6.08 3.77 11.80
C HIS A 290 6.92 4.96 11.33
N ILE A 291 6.78 5.36 10.07
CA ILE A 291 7.46 6.55 9.52
C ILE A 291 7.09 7.81 10.30
N HIS A 292 5.83 8.02 10.62
CA HIS A 292 5.41 9.17 11.44
C HIS A 292 6.00 9.15 12.85
N LEU A 293 6.04 7.98 13.48
CA LEU A 293 6.61 7.85 14.81
C LEU A 293 8.11 8.12 14.80
N ILE A 294 8.84 7.55 13.85
CA ILE A 294 10.28 7.78 13.78
C ILE A 294 10.60 9.24 13.43
N CYS A 295 9.88 9.86 12.48
CA CYS A 295 10.03 11.27 12.17
C CYS A 295 9.77 12.14 13.41
N THR A 296 8.73 11.84 14.19
CA THR A 296 8.44 12.55 15.44
C THR A 296 9.58 12.42 16.46
N ALA A 297 10.09 11.19 16.63
CA ALA A 297 11.18 10.90 17.57
C ALA A 297 12.49 11.59 17.18
N THR A 298 12.70 11.82 15.88
CA THR A 298 13.91 12.43 15.33
C THR A 298 13.77 13.90 14.99
N LYS A 299 12.60 14.49 15.29
CA LYS A 299 12.27 15.91 15.03
C LYS A 299 12.28 16.26 13.54
N VAL A 300 11.84 15.34 12.71
CA VAL A 300 11.57 15.52 11.28
C VAL A 300 10.07 15.72 11.10
N GLY A 301 9.67 16.60 10.20
CA GLY A 301 8.28 16.81 9.86
C GLY A 301 7.78 15.72 8.91
N SER A 302 6.55 15.24 9.14
CA SER A 302 5.90 14.29 8.24
C SER A 302 4.39 14.51 8.21
N SER A 303 3.79 14.22 7.06
CA SER A 303 2.34 14.30 6.89
C SER A 303 1.91 13.36 5.76
N ASP A 304 0.85 12.60 6.01
CA ASP A 304 0.19 11.87 4.93
C ASP A 304 -0.46 12.83 3.95
N ASN A 305 -0.51 12.38 2.72
CA ASN A 305 -1.10 13.10 1.62
C ASN A 305 -1.99 12.16 0.78
N GLY A 306 -3.26 12.51 0.64
CA GLY A 306 -4.24 11.82 -0.20
C GLY A 306 -4.61 12.60 -1.46
N GLY A 307 -4.03 13.77 -1.67
CA GLY A 307 -4.37 14.68 -2.75
C GLY A 307 -3.59 14.47 -4.05
N TRP A 308 -3.04 13.29 -4.30
CA TRP A 308 -2.33 13.03 -5.55
C TRP A 308 -3.28 12.75 -6.72
N GLU A 309 -2.87 13.19 -7.90
CA GLU A 309 -3.46 12.80 -9.18
C GLU A 309 -2.96 11.40 -9.56
N LYS A 310 -3.75 10.35 -9.29
CA LYS A 310 -3.31 8.95 -9.35
C LYS A 310 -2.62 8.61 -10.68
N VAL A 311 -3.30 8.82 -11.80
CA VAL A 311 -2.78 8.42 -13.12
C VAL A 311 -1.50 9.16 -13.51
N GLN A 312 -1.45 10.47 -13.23
CA GLN A 312 -0.26 11.27 -13.57
C GLN A 312 0.91 10.92 -12.65
N THR A 313 0.66 10.71 -11.35
CA THR A 313 1.69 10.31 -10.39
C THR A 313 2.24 8.91 -10.71
N GLU A 314 1.38 7.96 -11.05
CA GLU A 314 1.80 6.61 -11.46
C GLU A 314 2.69 6.66 -12.72
N ARG A 315 2.32 7.44 -13.73
CA ARG A 315 3.16 7.67 -14.92
C ARG A 315 4.49 8.32 -14.57
N PHE A 316 4.47 9.30 -13.67
CA PHE A 316 5.68 9.98 -13.21
C PHE A 316 6.64 9.03 -12.49
N LEU A 317 6.10 8.11 -11.68
CA LEU A 317 6.87 7.07 -10.98
C LEU A 317 7.32 5.92 -11.90
N GLY A 318 6.80 5.85 -13.13
CA GLY A 318 7.10 4.78 -14.08
C GLY A 318 6.39 3.46 -13.76
N ILE A 319 5.23 3.51 -13.11
CA ILE A 319 4.40 2.34 -12.82
C ILE A 319 3.16 2.30 -13.74
N ASP A 320 2.64 1.09 -13.99
CA ASP A 320 1.61 0.86 -15.01
C ASP A 320 0.17 1.21 -14.56
N GLY A 321 -0.04 1.36 -13.24
CA GLY A 321 -1.36 1.57 -12.67
C GLY A 321 -2.30 0.35 -12.76
N LEU A 322 -1.78 -0.82 -13.13
CA LEU A 322 -2.49 -2.10 -13.26
C LEU A 322 -1.90 -3.16 -12.32
N SER A 323 -0.70 -3.64 -12.61
CA SER A 323 0.02 -4.60 -11.77
C SER A 323 0.64 -3.94 -10.53
N LYS A 324 1.02 -2.68 -10.66
CA LYS A 324 1.53 -1.82 -9.60
C LYS A 324 0.67 -0.57 -9.49
N GLN A 325 0.15 -0.30 -8.31
CA GLN A 325 -0.78 0.79 -8.06
C GLN A 325 -0.36 1.65 -6.87
N LEU A 326 -0.45 2.97 -7.02
CA LEU A 326 -0.27 3.90 -5.93
C LEU A 326 -1.47 3.84 -4.97
N VAL A 327 -1.22 3.56 -3.70
CA VAL A 327 -2.28 3.42 -2.68
C VAL A 327 -2.18 4.44 -1.55
N HIS A 328 -0.99 5.01 -1.29
CA HIS A 328 -0.78 6.00 -0.23
C HIS A 328 0.45 6.86 -0.50
N ALA A 329 0.55 8.01 0.16
CA ALA A 329 1.74 8.86 0.12
C ALA A 329 1.98 9.59 1.45
N THR A 330 3.27 9.77 1.80
CA THR A 330 3.72 10.55 2.96
C THR A 330 4.77 11.54 2.51
N VAL A 331 4.62 12.81 2.88
CA VAL A 331 5.59 13.88 2.60
C VAL A 331 6.42 14.15 3.84
N ILE A 332 7.73 14.31 3.68
CA ILE A 332 8.70 14.43 4.77
C ILE A 332 9.66 15.58 4.50
N GLY A 333 10.02 16.33 5.53
CA GLY A 333 10.99 17.40 5.43
C GLY A 333 11.57 17.83 6.78
N MET A 334 12.73 18.44 6.73
CA MET A 334 13.41 18.99 7.90
C MET A 334 12.61 20.16 8.48
N LEU A 335 12.56 20.24 9.81
CA LEU A 335 11.91 21.30 10.57
C LEU A 335 12.87 22.43 10.94
#